data_6c8c3701b5f4e0b028869ec0ed9539c6
#
_entry.id   6c8c3701b5f4e0b028869ec0ed9539c6
#
_cell.length_a   1.000
_cell.length_b   1.000
_cell.length_c   1.000
_cell.angle_alpha   90.00
_cell.angle_beta   90.00
_cell.angle_gamma   90.00
#
_symmetry.space_group_name_H-M   'P 1'
#
loop_
_entity.id
_entity.type
_entity.pdbx_description
1 polymer ?
#
loop_
_entity_poly.entity_id
_entity_poly.type
_entity_poly.pdbx_seq_one_letter_code
_entity_poly.pdbx_strand_id
1 'polypeptide(L)'
;KNYDEMIATTKQWLDEKVENIYEATFNFSGILVMVDILTVSNNEVSIYEVKSSTEVKDIYLHDVSIQYYVLKNLGFKIKSANVIHINNEYIRGDELDINQLFKIVDVTNEVISMQSNISNILKEFETYLEDRENEPNIDIGKHCNNPYECDAKNYCWKVQREIPDYSIFNIFNLGSKKQIELYNRGIINIDDVAHDFDMTSIQAQAVENYKSKITYIDIENIKSFLQNLTYPIYHLDFETYQQAIPQYKWLKPFE
;
A
#
# COMPACT_ATOMS: atom_id res chain seq x y z
N LYS A 1 18.54 -12.21 4.43
CA LYS A 1 18.85 -12.62 3.05
C LYS A 1 20.30 -12.24 2.72
N ASN A 2 21.04 -13.11 2.02
CA ASN A 2 22.38 -12.81 1.51
C ASN A 2 22.23 -12.28 0.07
N TYR A 3 22.16 -10.97 -0.10
CA TYR A 3 21.91 -10.36 -1.39
C TYR A 3 23.07 -10.56 -2.39
N ASP A 4 24.32 -10.60 -1.91
CA ASP A 4 25.49 -10.84 -2.77
C ASP A 4 25.43 -12.24 -3.39
N GLU A 5 25.02 -13.24 -2.61
CA GLU A 5 24.81 -14.60 -3.11
C GLU A 5 23.66 -14.67 -4.13
N MET A 6 22.55 -13.96 -3.87
CA MET A 6 21.42 -13.91 -4.80
C MET A 6 21.81 -13.26 -6.14
N ILE A 7 22.58 -12.16 -6.12
CA ILE A 7 23.11 -11.51 -7.32
C ILE A 7 24.03 -12.46 -8.08
N ALA A 8 24.94 -13.14 -7.36
CA ALA A 8 25.86 -14.09 -7.99
C ALA A 8 25.11 -15.26 -8.64
N THR A 9 24.09 -15.79 -7.96
CA THR A 9 23.23 -16.86 -8.48
C THR A 9 22.46 -16.42 -9.73
N THR A 10 21.87 -15.23 -9.70
CA THR A 10 21.17 -14.64 -10.85
C THR A 10 22.11 -14.54 -12.06
N LYS A 11 23.34 -14.06 -11.83
CA LYS A 11 24.35 -13.96 -12.89
C LYS A 11 24.71 -15.33 -13.46
N GLN A 12 24.92 -16.32 -12.60
CA GLN A 12 25.19 -17.70 -13.03
C GLN A 12 24.07 -18.23 -13.93
N TRP A 13 22.82 -18.09 -13.55
CA TRP A 13 21.67 -18.57 -14.33
C TRP A 13 21.53 -17.85 -15.68
N LEU A 14 21.86 -16.54 -15.73
CA LEU A 14 21.91 -15.80 -16.98
C LEU A 14 23.02 -16.33 -17.91
N ASP A 15 24.21 -16.62 -17.37
CA ASP A 15 25.33 -17.20 -18.12
C ASP A 15 24.99 -18.61 -18.64
N GLU A 16 24.25 -19.40 -17.86
CA GLU A 16 23.71 -20.72 -18.20
C GLU A 16 22.52 -20.67 -19.16
N LYS A 17 22.04 -19.48 -19.51
CA LYS A 17 20.86 -19.21 -20.37
C LYS A 17 19.57 -19.86 -19.87
N VAL A 18 19.35 -19.82 -18.54
CA VAL A 18 18.10 -20.23 -17.95
C VAL A 18 17.00 -19.31 -18.46
N GLU A 19 15.93 -19.88 -19.03
CA GLU A 19 14.85 -19.11 -19.66
C GLU A 19 13.97 -18.35 -18.67
N ASN A 20 13.72 -18.93 -17.49
CA ASN A 20 12.87 -18.34 -16.47
C ASN A 20 13.63 -18.32 -15.14
N ILE A 21 13.88 -17.13 -14.62
CA ILE A 21 14.59 -16.91 -13.36
C ILE A 21 13.60 -16.27 -12.37
N TYR A 22 13.41 -16.91 -11.24
CA TYR A 22 12.56 -16.40 -10.15
C TYR A 22 13.40 -15.65 -9.14
N GLU A 23 12.86 -14.55 -8.58
CA GLU A 23 13.55 -13.67 -7.62
C GLU A 23 14.90 -13.18 -8.19
N ALA A 24 14.92 -12.87 -9.49
CA ALA A 24 16.13 -12.44 -10.18
C ALA A 24 16.64 -11.12 -9.57
N THR A 25 17.82 -11.20 -8.91
CA THR A 25 18.34 -10.11 -8.08
C THR A 25 19.44 -9.35 -8.79
N PHE A 26 19.29 -8.02 -8.82
CA PHE A 26 20.23 -7.11 -9.48
C PHE A 26 20.57 -5.93 -8.57
N ASN A 27 21.76 -5.37 -8.76
CA ASN A 27 22.19 -4.12 -8.14
C ASN A 27 22.79 -3.20 -9.18
N PHE A 28 22.35 -1.95 -9.20
CA PHE A 28 22.95 -0.89 -9.98
C PHE A 28 23.08 0.37 -9.14
N SER A 29 24.29 0.88 -8.95
CA SER A 29 24.59 2.08 -8.16
C SER A 29 23.96 2.06 -6.75
N GLY A 30 24.00 0.91 -6.07
CA GLY A 30 23.43 0.77 -4.73
C GLY A 30 21.92 0.50 -4.71
N ILE A 31 21.25 0.52 -5.84
CA ILE A 31 19.83 0.21 -5.96
C ILE A 31 19.67 -1.28 -6.18
N LEU A 32 19.14 -1.97 -5.17
CA LEU A 32 18.87 -3.41 -5.21
C LEU A 32 17.43 -3.66 -5.65
N VAL A 33 17.25 -4.54 -6.63
CA VAL A 33 15.93 -5.00 -7.07
C VAL A 33 15.88 -6.52 -7.15
N MET A 34 14.71 -7.08 -6.89
CA MET A 34 14.41 -8.50 -7.10
C MET A 34 13.19 -8.57 -8.02
N VAL A 35 13.36 -9.17 -9.17
CA VAL A 35 12.30 -9.35 -10.16
C VAL A 35 11.61 -10.68 -9.87
N ASP A 36 10.32 -10.70 -9.59
CA ASP A 36 9.58 -11.91 -9.24
C ASP A 36 9.77 -13.01 -10.28
N ILE A 37 9.58 -12.66 -11.57
CA ILE A 37 9.85 -13.58 -12.69
C ILE A 37 10.53 -12.79 -13.79
N LEU A 38 11.74 -13.20 -14.14
CA LEU A 38 12.48 -12.70 -15.29
C LEU A 38 12.51 -13.78 -16.38
N THR A 39 11.99 -13.48 -17.56
CA THR A 39 12.15 -14.38 -18.71
C THR A 39 13.22 -13.89 -19.65
N VAL A 40 14.05 -14.82 -20.16
CA VAL A 40 15.18 -14.54 -21.06
C VAL A 40 14.92 -15.24 -22.38
N SER A 41 14.86 -14.49 -23.47
CA SER A 41 14.67 -15.02 -24.83
C SER A 41 15.36 -14.15 -25.87
N ASN A 42 16.14 -14.74 -26.77
CA ASN A 42 16.80 -14.04 -27.88
C ASN A 42 17.64 -12.81 -27.45
N ASN A 43 18.35 -12.90 -26.34
CA ASN A 43 19.12 -11.82 -25.72
C ASN A 43 18.27 -10.62 -25.28
N GLU A 44 16.98 -10.80 -25.10
CA GLU A 44 16.06 -9.83 -24.51
C GLU A 44 15.48 -10.41 -23.21
N VAL A 45 15.09 -9.53 -22.30
CA VAL A 45 14.45 -9.93 -21.04
C VAL A 45 13.04 -9.36 -20.95
N SER A 46 12.14 -10.08 -20.30
CA SER A 46 10.84 -9.54 -19.89
C SER A 46 10.70 -9.63 -18.38
N ILE A 47 10.21 -8.56 -17.80
CA ILE A 47 9.97 -8.38 -16.36
C ILE A 47 8.52 -8.73 -16.06
N TYR A 48 8.28 -9.54 -15.03
CA TYR A 48 6.95 -9.81 -14.51
C TYR A 48 6.95 -9.61 -13.00
N GLU A 49 6.12 -8.69 -12.53
CA GLU A 49 5.84 -8.43 -11.13
C GLU A 49 4.51 -9.08 -10.76
N VAL A 50 4.47 -9.85 -9.68
CA VAL A 50 3.31 -10.62 -9.26
C VAL A 50 2.63 -9.95 -8.06
N LYS A 51 1.35 -9.67 -8.18
CA LYS A 51 0.58 -9.01 -7.12
C LYS A 51 -0.69 -9.81 -6.79
N SER A 52 -0.97 -9.99 -5.51
CA SER A 52 -2.22 -10.61 -5.02
C SER A 52 -3.45 -9.69 -5.15
N SER A 53 -3.37 -8.67 -5.98
CA SER A 53 -4.42 -7.72 -6.32
C SER A 53 -5.28 -8.23 -7.46
N THR A 54 -6.41 -7.56 -7.72
CA THR A 54 -7.30 -7.84 -8.86
C THR A 54 -7.19 -6.80 -9.97
N GLU A 55 -6.29 -5.83 -9.83
CA GLU A 55 -6.06 -4.75 -10.77
C GLU A 55 -4.62 -4.23 -10.69
N VAL A 56 -4.18 -3.51 -11.72
CA VAL A 56 -2.92 -2.76 -11.68
C VAL A 56 -3.13 -1.45 -10.93
N LYS A 57 -2.28 -1.15 -9.95
CA LYS A 57 -2.28 0.10 -9.16
C LYS A 57 -1.03 0.92 -9.46
N ASP A 58 -1.13 2.24 -9.27
CA ASP A 58 0.00 3.16 -9.51
C ASP A 58 1.28 2.73 -8.77
N ILE A 59 1.14 2.23 -7.53
CA ILE A 59 2.30 1.77 -6.75
C ILE A 59 3.03 0.60 -7.43
N TYR A 60 2.31 -0.27 -8.14
CA TYR A 60 2.92 -1.39 -8.87
C TYR A 60 3.68 -0.91 -10.11
N LEU A 61 3.20 0.17 -10.75
CA LEU A 61 3.94 0.82 -11.84
C LEU A 61 5.26 1.40 -11.34
N HIS A 62 5.30 1.96 -10.13
CA HIS A 62 6.55 2.42 -9.51
C HIS A 62 7.51 1.26 -9.25
N ASP A 63 7.04 0.13 -8.67
CA ASP A 63 7.86 -1.06 -8.42
C ASP A 63 8.52 -1.55 -9.72
N VAL A 64 7.71 -1.78 -10.75
CA VAL A 64 8.21 -2.25 -12.05
C VAL A 64 9.12 -1.22 -12.73
N SER A 65 8.84 0.08 -12.53
CA SER A 65 9.66 1.16 -13.11
C SER A 65 11.06 1.22 -12.51
N ILE A 66 11.23 0.94 -11.23
CA ILE A 66 12.54 0.85 -10.58
C ILE A 66 13.30 -0.38 -11.09
N GLN A 67 12.62 -1.53 -11.20
CA GLN A 67 13.22 -2.74 -11.77
C GLN A 67 13.68 -2.49 -13.22
N TYR A 68 12.84 -1.88 -14.05
CA TYR A 68 13.17 -1.50 -15.42
C TYR A 68 14.37 -0.57 -15.47
N TYR A 69 14.43 0.44 -14.60
CA TYR A 69 15.55 1.38 -14.50
C TYR A 69 16.87 0.65 -14.24
N VAL A 70 16.89 -0.23 -13.25
CA VAL A 70 18.10 -0.99 -12.88
C VAL A 70 18.55 -1.89 -14.03
N LEU A 71 17.66 -2.69 -14.60
CA LEU A 71 18.02 -3.62 -15.68
C LEU A 71 18.49 -2.86 -16.92
N LYS A 72 17.83 -1.78 -17.30
CA LYS A 72 18.21 -0.95 -18.43
C LYS A 72 19.63 -0.36 -18.27
N ASN A 73 19.95 0.13 -17.06
CA ASN A 73 21.27 0.70 -16.79
C ASN A 73 22.36 -0.37 -16.65
N LEU A 74 22.01 -1.62 -16.36
CA LEU A 74 22.90 -2.78 -16.45
C LEU A 74 23.13 -3.26 -17.89
N GLY A 75 22.46 -2.65 -18.88
CA GLY A 75 22.63 -2.93 -20.30
C GLY A 75 21.70 -4.02 -20.86
N PHE A 76 20.69 -4.45 -20.10
CA PHE A 76 19.70 -5.40 -20.60
C PHE A 76 18.81 -4.77 -21.68
N LYS A 77 18.52 -5.54 -22.71
CA LYS A 77 17.49 -5.20 -23.70
C LYS A 77 16.15 -5.71 -23.18
N ILE A 78 15.31 -4.80 -22.70
CA ILE A 78 14.02 -5.15 -22.10
C ILE A 78 12.96 -5.17 -23.19
N LYS A 79 12.34 -6.34 -23.38
CA LYS A 79 11.26 -6.58 -24.35
C LYS A 79 9.92 -6.07 -23.81
N SER A 80 9.61 -6.39 -22.57
CA SER A 80 8.37 -5.97 -21.92
C SER A 80 8.51 -5.90 -20.40
N ALA A 81 7.66 -5.09 -19.80
CA ALA A 81 7.46 -4.99 -18.36
C ALA A 81 5.98 -5.26 -18.08
N ASN A 82 5.69 -6.21 -17.17
CA ASN A 82 4.36 -6.75 -16.99
C ASN A 82 4.00 -6.84 -15.50
N VAL A 83 2.71 -6.69 -15.20
CA VAL A 83 2.13 -7.01 -13.89
C VAL A 83 1.22 -8.22 -14.04
N ILE A 84 1.44 -9.23 -13.20
CA ILE A 84 0.56 -10.40 -13.09
C ILE A 84 -0.33 -10.18 -11.86
N HIS A 85 -1.63 -10.26 -12.05
CA HIS A 85 -2.59 -10.15 -10.95
C HIS A 85 -3.73 -11.16 -11.10
N ILE A 86 -4.52 -11.32 -10.03
CA ILE A 86 -5.66 -12.25 -10.01
C ILE A 86 -6.79 -11.69 -10.86
N ASN A 87 -7.39 -12.56 -11.66
CA ASN A 87 -8.57 -12.26 -12.46
C ASN A 87 -9.84 -12.51 -11.62
N ASN A 88 -10.41 -11.47 -11.03
CA ASN A 88 -11.66 -11.57 -10.25
C ASN A 88 -12.92 -11.85 -11.08
N GLU A 89 -12.79 -11.86 -12.41
CA GLU A 89 -13.89 -12.28 -13.31
C GLU A 89 -13.84 -13.79 -13.64
N TYR A 90 -12.75 -14.47 -13.27
CA TYR A 90 -12.62 -15.91 -13.47
C TYR A 90 -13.67 -16.65 -12.65
N ILE A 91 -14.34 -17.59 -13.29
CA ILE A 91 -15.29 -18.51 -12.64
C ILE A 91 -14.71 -19.92 -12.72
N ARG A 92 -14.46 -20.55 -11.59
CA ARG A 92 -13.92 -21.92 -11.56
C ARG A 92 -14.90 -22.91 -12.17
N GLY A 93 -14.41 -23.71 -13.12
CA GLY A 93 -15.08 -24.88 -13.66
C GLY A 93 -14.90 -26.12 -12.76
N ASP A 94 -14.98 -27.31 -13.35
CA ASP A 94 -14.70 -28.57 -12.63
C ASP A 94 -13.23 -28.63 -12.18
N GLU A 95 -12.32 -28.14 -13.01
CA GLU A 95 -10.90 -28.03 -12.70
C GLU A 95 -10.48 -26.56 -12.64
N LEU A 96 -9.36 -26.29 -11.96
CA LEU A 96 -8.77 -24.97 -11.88
C LEU A 96 -8.02 -24.67 -13.18
N ASP A 97 -8.43 -23.61 -13.89
CA ASP A 97 -7.71 -23.09 -15.05
C ASP A 97 -6.79 -21.93 -14.65
N ILE A 98 -5.51 -22.24 -14.49
CA ILE A 98 -4.50 -21.24 -14.08
C ILE A 98 -4.35 -20.14 -15.15
N ASN A 99 -4.52 -20.45 -16.42
CA ASN A 99 -4.38 -19.46 -17.49
C ASN A 99 -5.51 -18.43 -17.50
N GLN A 100 -6.66 -18.75 -16.95
CA GLN A 100 -7.77 -17.83 -16.78
C GLN A 100 -7.79 -17.17 -15.39
N LEU A 101 -7.18 -17.81 -14.37
CA LEU A 101 -7.11 -17.30 -13.01
C LEU A 101 -6.25 -16.03 -12.90
N PHE A 102 -5.22 -15.90 -13.72
CA PHE A 102 -4.32 -14.75 -13.72
C PHE A 102 -4.48 -13.92 -14.98
N LYS A 103 -4.36 -12.61 -14.82
CA LYS A 103 -4.20 -11.63 -15.92
C LYS A 103 -2.75 -11.16 -15.95
N ILE A 104 -2.17 -11.15 -17.15
CA ILE A 104 -0.85 -10.54 -17.42
C ILE A 104 -1.12 -9.23 -18.15
N VAL A 105 -0.78 -8.13 -17.53
CA VAL A 105 -0.97 -6.79 -18.11
C VAL A 105 0.40 -6.23 -18.50
N ASP A 106 0.56 -5.93 -19.78
CA ASP A 106 1.74 -5.23 -20.30
C ASP A 106 1.65 -3.74 -19.90
N VAL A 107 2.62 -3.29 -19.11
CA VAL A 107 2.73 -1.91 -18.61
C VAL A 107 3.99 -1.22 -19.12
N THR A 108 4.56 -1.72 -20.22
CA THR A 108 5.85 -1.26 -20.76
C THR A 108 5.84 0.24 -21.09
N ASN A 109 4.77 0.73 -21.70
CA ASN A 109 4.67 2.13 -22.10
C ASN A 109 4.59 3.06 -20.89
N GLU A 110 3.78 2.70 -19.90
CA GLU A 110 3.64 3.43 -18.64
C GLU A 110 4.99 3.49 -17.91
N VAL A 111 5.66 2.34 -17.78
CA VAL A 111 6.98 2.22 -17.15
C VAL A 111 8.04 3.06 -17.87
N ILE A 112 8.05 3.06 -19.20
CA ILE A 112 8.97 3.90 -19.99
C ILE A 112 8.70 5.38 -19.76
N SER A 113 7.44 5.79 -19.71
CA SER A 113 7.05 7.18 -19.46
C SER A 113 7.49 7.70 -18.10
N MET A 114 7.60 6.83 -17.11
CA MET A 114 8.00 7.14 -15.73
C MET A 114 9.52 7.25 -15.54
N GLN A 115 10.35 6.83 -16.49
CA GLN A 115 11.80 6.68 -16.28
C GLN A 115 12.51 7.99 -15.92
N SER A 116 12.10 9.13 -16.49
CA SER A 116 12.69 10.43 -16.13
C SER A 116 12.39 10.81 -14.66
N ASN A 117 11.16 10.52 -14.20
CA ASN A 117 10.74 10.76 -12.83
C ASN A 117 11.48 9.83 -11.85
N ILE A 118 11.57 8.54 -12.16
CA ILE A 118 12.33 7.55 -11.35
C ILE A 118 13.77 7.99 -11.17
N SER A 119 14.45 8.41 -12.25
CA SER A 119 15.84 8.90 -12.15
C SER A 119 15.98 10.11 -11.22
N ASN A 120 15.01 11.02 -11.22
CA ASN A 120 15.03 12.20 -10.34
C ASN A 120 14.80 11.82 -8.87
N ILE A 121 13.81 10.97 -8.60
CA ILE A 121 13.50 10.48 -7.24
C ILE A 121 14.71 9.72 -6.65
N LEU A 122 15.36 8.88 -7.45
CA LEU A 122 16.52 8.12 -6.98
C LEU A 122 17.70 9.03 -6.61
N LYS A 123 17.93 10.10 -7.38
CA LYS A 123 18.94 11.12 -7.04
C LYS A 123 18.59 11.89 -5.78
N GLU A 124 17.32 12.21 -5.58
CA GLU A 124 16.86 12.86 -4.36
C GLU A 124 17.09 11.96 -3.13
N PHE A 125 16.77 10.67 -3.24
CA PHE A 125 17.03 9.69 -2.17
C PHE A 125 18.53 9.53 -1.89
N GLU A 126 19.37 9.51 -2.93
CA GLU A 126 20.82 9.47 -2.78
C GLU A 126 21.31 10.68 -1.95
N THR A 127 20.80 11.87 -2.25
CA THR A 127 21.12 13.10 -1.50
C THR A 127 20.73 12.99 -0.02
N TYR A 128 19.53 12.44 0.27
CA TYR A 128 19.10 12.21 1.67
C TYR A 128 19.98 11.19 2.40
N LEU A 129 20.43 10.15 1.70
CA LEU A 129 21.28 9.11 2.30
C LEU A 129 22.73 9.55 2.52
N GLU A 130 23.23 10.52 1.74
CA GLU A 130 24.57 11.12 1.90
C GLU A 130 24.64 12.04 3.11
N ASP A 131 23.58 12.82 3.38
CA ASP A 131 23.50 13.69 4.55
C ASP A 131 23.06 12.88 5.78
N ARG A 132 24.06 12.39 6.53
CA ARG A 132 23.81 11.60 7.76
C ARG A 132 23.60 12.44 9.01
N GLU A 133 23.84 13.75 8.93
CA GLU A 133 23.78 14.66 10.08
C GLU A 133 22.41 15.35 10.16
N ASN A 134 21.69 15.46 9.04
CA ASN A 134 20.42 16.16 8.99
C ASN A 134 19.33 15.24 8.45
N GLU A 135 18.19 15.25 9.11
CA GLU A 135 17.00 14.56 8.66
C GLU A 135 16.31 15.34 7.51
N PRO A 136 15.70 14.66 6.54
CA PRO A 136 14.87 15.31 5.53
C PRO A 136 13.76 16.13 6.19
N ASN A 137 13.62 17.40 5.84
CA ASN A 137 12.57 18.28 6.36
C ASN A 137 11.21 17.97 5.71
N ILE A 138 10.66 16.80 6.02
CA ILE A 138 9.36 16.35 5.52
C ILE A 138 8.35 16.38 6.67
N ASP A 139 7.30 17.19 6.52
CA ASP A 139 6.24 17.26 7.54
C ASP A 139 5.27 16.09 7.46
N ILE A 140 4.48 15.88 8.52
CA ILE A 140 3.46 14.83 8.53
C ILE A 140 2.31 15.17 7.56
N GLY A 141 1.74 14.14 6.97
CA GLY A 141 0.69 14.33 5.97
C GLY A 141 0.01 13.02 5.56
N LYS A 142 -0.71 13.08 4.46
CA LYS A 142 -1.40 11.90 3.91
C LYS A 142 -0.44 10.76 3.57
N HIS A 143 0.78 11.07 3.14
CA HIS A 143 1.83 10.11 2.81
C HIS A 143 2.25 9.23 4.00
N CYS A 144 1.99 9.67 5.24
CA CYS A 144 2.27 8.84 6.42
C CYS A 144 1.40 7.58 6.51
N ASN A 145 0.28 7.52 5.77
CA ASN A 145 -0.66 6.40 5.78
C ASN A 145 -1.06 5.94 4.36
N ASN A 146 -0.47 6.50 3.31
CA ASN A 146 -0.84 6.21 1.93
C ASN A 146 0.40 6.07 1.05
N PRO A 147 0.57 4.98 0.30
CA PRO A 147 -0.35 3.84 0.14
C PRO A 147 -0.37 2.87 1.32
N TYR A 148 0.65 2.90 2.17
CA TYR A 148 0.80 2.09 3.38
C TYR A 148 1.23 2.97 4.55
N GLU A 149 1.11 2.47 5.78
CA GLU A 149 1.63 3.17 6.94
C GLU A 149 3.16 3.25 6.86
N CYS A 150 3.70 4.47 7.03
CA CYS A 150 5.13 4.74 7.00
C CYS A 150 5.81 4.19 8.27
N ASP A 151 6.91 3.46 8.12
CA ASP A 151 7.68 2.91 9.25
C ASP A 151 8.22 4.00 10.20
N ALA A 152 8.52 5.20 9.68
CA ALA A 152 8.96 6.34 10.46
C ALA A 152 7.81 7.12 11.15
N LYS A 153 6.54 6.73 10.95
CA LYS A 153 5.37 7.46 11.45
C LYS A 153 5.43 7.71 12.96
N ASN A 154 5.75 6.69 13.75
CA ASN A 154 5.83 6.85 15.20
C ASN A 154 6.88 7.88 15.60
N TYR A 155 8.04 7.86 14.96
CA TYR A 155 9.11 8.82 15.19
C TYR A 155 8.65 10.25 14.82
N CYS A 156 8.15 10.44 13.59
CA CYS A 156 7.74 11.76 13.10
C CYS A 156 6.56 12.36 13.90
N TRP A 157 5.61 11.52 14.34
CA TRP A 157 4.42 11.98 15.04
C TRP A 157 4.65 12.14 16.54
N LYS A 158 5.29 11.15 17.19
CA LYS A 158 5.39 11.10 18.65
C LYS A 158 6.67 11.75 19.18
N VAL A 159 7.80 11.53 18.50
CA VAL A 159 9.09 12.04 19.00
C VAL A 159 9.35 13.45 18.50
N GLN A 160 9.21 13.69 17.19
CA GLN A 160 9.52 15.02 16.65
C GLN A 160 8.42 16.06 16.90
N ARG A 161 7.13 15.68 16.81
CA ARG A 161 6.00 16.62 16.87
C ARG A 161 5.16 16.49 18.13
N GLU A 162 5.50 15.55 19.00
CA GLU A 162 4.85 15.34 20.29
C GLU A 162 3.30 15.25 20.18
N ILE A 163 2.80 14.68 19.06
CA ILE A 163 1.36 14.52 18.85
C ILE A 163 0.81 13.62 19.97
N PRO A 164 -0.16 14.09 20.79
CA PRO A 164 -0.74 13.29 21.86
C PRO A 164 -1.39 12.01 21.36
N ASP A 165 -1.51 11.00 22.22
CA ASP A 165 -2.21 9.76 21.87
C ASP A 165 -3.67 9.99 21.51
N TYR A 166 -4.29 11.00 22.14
CA TYR A 166 -5.62 11.45 21.78
C TYR A 166 -5.60 12.92 21.37
N SER A 167 -5.87 13.17 20.09
CA SER A 167 -5.71 14.47 19.44
C SER A 167 -6.76 14.65 18.33
N ILE A 168 -6.68 15.72 17.55
CA ILE A 168 -7.54 15.95 16.38
C ILE A 168 -7.56 14.77 15.40
N PHE A 169 -6.51 13.96 15.37
CA PHE A 169 -6.40 12.77 14.51
C PHE A 169 -7.28 11.60 14.97
N ASN A 170 -7.82 11.67 16.19
CA ASN A 170 -8.74 10.67 16.76
C ASN A 170 -10.22 11.10 16.69
N ILE A 171 -10.53 12.27 16.17
CA ILE A 171 -11.92 12.68 15.95
C ILE A 171 -12.57 11.75 14.94
N PHE A 172 -13.62 11.05 15.37
CA PHE A 172 -14.28 10.01 14.61
C PHE A 172 -14.72 10.50 13.21
N ASN A 173 -14.27 9.78 12.16
CA ASN A 173 -14.61 10.08 10.77
C ASN A 173 -14.32 11.51 10.29
N LEU A 174 -13.42 12.26 10.92
CA LEU A 174 -13.09 13.63 10.51
C LEU A 174 -12.45 13.67 9.10
N GLY A 175 -11.79 12.61 8.71
CA GLY A 175 -11.12 12.49 7.43
C GLY A 175 -9.77 13.23 7.38
N SER A 176 -8.80 12.64 6.69
CA SER A 176 -7.41 13.12 6.69
C SER A 176 -7.25 14.56 6.17
N LYS A 177 -8.12 15.00 5.25
CA LYS A 177 -8.07 16.38 4.73
C LYS A 177 -8.30 17.42 5.83
N LYS A 178 -9.36 17.23 6.63
CA LYS A 178 -9.71 18.14 7.73
C LYS A 178 -8.73 18.01 8.90
N GLN A 179 -8.23 16.81 9.17
CA GLN A 179 -7.20 16.59 10.18
C GLN A 179 -5.92 17.38 9.85
N ILE A 180 -5.43 17.28 8.62
CA ILE A 180 -4.24 18.02 8.16
C ILE A 180 -4.52 19.53 8.09
N GLU A 181 -5.73 19.95 7.76
CA GLU A 181 -6.12 21.37 7.79
C GLU A 181 -6.00 21.94 9.21
N LEU A 182 -6.51 21.24 10.22
CA LEU A 182 -6.36 21.64 11.63
C LEU A 182 -4.89 21.67 12.05
N TYR A 183 -4.15 20.63 11.72
CA TYR A 183 -2.71 20.56 11.99
C TYR A 183 -1.94 21.74 11.40
N ASN A 184 -2.17 22.08 10.14
CA ASN A 184 -1.53 23.21 9.47
C ASN A 184 -1.89 24.59 10.08
N ARG A 185 -3.00 24.66 10.81
CA ARG A 185 -3.38 25.82 11.61
C ARG A 185 -2.77 25.82 13.01
N GLY A 186 -1.90 24.84 13.34
CA GLY A 186 -1.29 24.66 14.65
C GLY A 186 -2.22 24.06 15.71
N ILE A 187 -3.39 23.53 15.30
CA ILE A 187 -4.35 22.91 16.20
C ILE A 187 -4.07 21.42 16.26
N ILE A 188 -3.64 20.94 17.43
CA ILE A 188 -3.31 19.53 17.69
C ILE A 188 -4.27 18.94 18.70
N ASN A 189 -4.57 19.68 19.77
CA ASN A 189 -5.47 19.22 20.81
C ASN A 189 -6.94 19.42 20.42
N ILE A 190 -7.79 18.49 20.81
CA ILE A 190 -9.24 18.59 20.56
C ILE A 190 -9.85 19.80 21.28
N ASP A 191 -9.30 20.19 22.44
CA ASP A 191 -9.75 21.36 23.19
C ASP A 191 -9.64 22.67 22.39
N ASP A 192 -8.68 22.75 21.46
CA ASP A 192 -8.39 23.94 20.65
C ASP A 192 -9.23 24.02 19.36
N VAL A 193 -10.02 22.98 19.04
CA VAL A 193 -10.88 22.98 17.84
C VAL A 193 -11.99 24.02 17.98
N ALA A 194 -12.09 24.95 17.03
CA ALA A 194 -13.10 26.00 17.06
C ALA A 194 -14.53 25.43 16.88
N HIS A 195 -15.51 26.07 17.52
CA HIS A 195 -16.93 25.67 17.47
C HIS A 195 -17.52 25.71 16.05
N ASP A 196 -17.03 26.63 15.23
CA ASP A 196 -17.46 26.87 13.84
C ASP A 196 -16.66 26.09 12.82
N PHE A 197 -15.74 25.21 13.27
CA PHE A 197 -15.03 24.32 12.33
C PHE A 197 -16.02 23.38 11.65
N ASP A 198 -15.87 23.22 10.34
CA ASP A 198 -16.76 22.39 9.51
C ASP A 198 -16.73 20.90 9.89
N MET A 199 -17.69 20.50 10.70
CA MET A 199 -17.87 19.14 11.21
C MET A 199 -19.34 18.71 11.11
N THR A 200 -19.57 17.40 11.06
CA THR A 200 -20.92 16.85 11.25
C THR A 200 -21.38 17.07 12.69
N SER A 201 -22.70 17.02 12.93
CA SER A 201 -23.26 17.16 14.28
C SER A 201 -22.70 16.13 15.27
N ILE A 202 -22.45 14.90 14.80
CA ILE A 202 -21.86 13.84 15.63
C ILE A 202 -20.40 14.18 16.00
N GLN A 203 -19.62 14.71 15.05
CA GLN A 203 -18.24 15.12 15.30
C GLN A 203 -18.17 16.31 16.26
N ALA A 204 -19.01 17.33 16.03
CA ALA A 204 -19.10 18.49 16.91
C ALA A 204 -19.50 18.10 18.33
N GLN A 205 -20.49 17.21 18.49
CA GLN A 205 -20.88 16.68 19.79
C GLN A 205 -19.74 15.90 20.46
N ALA A 206 -18.99 15.08 19.70
CA ALA A 206 -17.84 14.35 20.25
C ALA A 206 -16.74 15.30 20.76
N VAL A 207 -16.45 16.38 20.01
CA VAL A 207 -15.52 17.43 20.43
C VAL A 207 -16.01 18.13 21.70
N GLU A 208 -17.28 18.54 21.77
CA GLU A 208 -17.83 19.18 22.95
C GLU A 208 -17.86 18.25 24.17
N ASN A 209 -18.21 16.99 24.00
CA ASN A 209 -18.15 15.99 25.06
C ASN A 209 -16.72 15.80 25.59
N TYR A 210 -15.73 15.82 24.69
CA TYR A 210 -14.32 15.76 25.08
C TYR A 210 -13.92 16.98 25.91
N LYS A 211 -14.25 18.20 25.45
CA LYS A 211 -13.95 19.48 26.14
C LYS A 211 -14.58 19.55 27.49
N SER A 212 -15.86 19.18 27.58
CA SER A 212 -16.64 19.21 28.85
C SER A 212 -16.34 18.02 29.76
N LYS A 213 -15.59 17.01 29.28
CA LYS A 213 -15.31 15.76 29.99
C LYS A 213 -16.58 14.98 30.39
N ILE A 214 -17.60 15.09 29.54
CA ILE A 214 -18.89 14.43 29.74
C ILE A 214 -18.98 13.18 28.88
N THR A 215 -19.36 12.05 29.47
CA THR A 215 -19.75 10.87 28.73
C THR A 215 -21.20 11.01 28.28
N TYR A 216 -21.45 11.10 26.98
CA TYR A 216 -22.79 11.10 26.42
C TYR A 216 -23.33 9.66 26.35
N ILE A 217 -24.50 9.46 26.96
CA ILE A 217 -25.22 8.19 26.90
C ILE A 217 -26.67 8.50 26.52
N ASP A 218 -27.10 8.00 25.37
CA ASP A 218 -28.49 8.13 24.89
C ASP A 218 -29.38 7.07 25.55
N ILE A 219 -29.78 7.38 26.79
CA ILE A 219 -30.57 6.46 27.63
C ILE A 219 -31.91 6.12 26.98
N GLU A 220 -32.58 7.09 26.32
CA GLU A 220 -33.89 6.84 25.73
C GLU A 220 -33.84 5.93 24.50
N ASN A 221 -32.87 6.14 23.63
CA ASN A 221 -32.69 5.24 22.50
C ASN A 221 -32.21 3.84 22.94
N ILE A 222 -31.36 3.75 23.97
CA ILE A 222 -30.96 2.46 24.55
C ILE A 222 -32.18 1.73 25.13
N LYS A 223 -33.03 2.40 25.90
CA LYS A 223 -34.26 1.81 26.45
C LYS A 223 -35.19 1.34 25.34
N SER A 224 -35.41 2.20 24.33
CA SER A 224 -36.24 1.85 23.16
C SER A 224 -35.74 0.62 22.43
N PHE A 225 -34.41 0.54 22.20
CA PHE A 225 -33.79 -0.63 21.62
C PHE A 225 -34.02 -1.90 22.44
N LEU A 226 -33.76 -1.82 23.76
CA LEU A 226 -33.92 -2.96 24.66
C LEU A 226 -35.38 -3.43 24.78
N GLN A 227 -36.35 -2.52 24.70
CA GLN A 227 -37.79 -2.87 24.73
C GLN A 227 -38.25 -3.63 23.50
N ASN A 228 -37.53 -3.50 22.37
CA ASN A 228 -37.82 -4.25 21.13
C ASN A 228 -37.22 -5.67 21.12
N LEU A 229 -36.39 -6.02 22.11
CA LEU A 229 -35.83 -7.37 22.21
C LEU A 229 -36.87 -8.35 22.74
N THR A 230 -37.12 -9.42 22.01
CA THR A 230 -38.03 -10.51 22.41
C THR A 230 -37.22 -11.80 22.59
N TYR A 231 -37.60 -12.57 23.63
CA TYR A 231 -36.96 -13.86 23.90
C TYR A 231 -37.70 -15.00 23.18
N PRO A 232 -36.95 -16.05 22.71
CA PRO A 232 -35.49 -16.19 22.85
C PRO A 232 -34.71 -15.28 21.89
N ILE A 233 -33.54 -14.74 22.34
CA ILE A 233 -32.62 -13.95 21.52
C ILE A 233 -31.66 -14.91 20.82
N TYR A 234 -31.55 -14.79 19.50
CA TYR A 234 -30.58 -15.51 18.68
C TYR A 234 -29.40 -14.59 18.37
N HIS A 235 -28.19 -15.05 18.71
CA HIS A 235 -26.96 -14.38 18.34
C HIS A 235 -26.42 -15.02 17.08
N LEU A 236 -26.19 -14.20 16.05
CA LEU A 236 -25.65 -14.65 14.77
C LEU A 236 -24.36 -13.90 14.51
N ASP A 237 -23.33 -14.62 14.18
CA ASP A 237 -22.04 -14.09 13.75
C ASP A 237 -21.66 -14.70 12.41
N PHE A 238 -20.89 -13.95 11.63
CA PHE A 238 -20.46 -14.37 10.31
C PHE A 238 -18.95 -14.17 10.17
N GLU A 239 -18.27 -15.25 9.81
CA GLU A 239 -16.89 -15.20 9.40
C GLU A 239 -16.79 -15.25 7.87
N THR A 240 -16.01 -14.36 7.29
CA THR A 240 -15.76 -14.35 5.86
C THR A 240 -14.48 -15.10 5.55
N TYR A 241 -14.56 -16.00 4.57
CA TYR A 241 -13.43 -16.76 4.08
C TYR A 241 -13.25 -16.49 2.60
N GLN A 242 -12.40 -15.51 2.29
CA GLN A 242 -12.18 -15.04 0.93
C GLN A 242 -10.83 -15.52 0.41
N GLN A 243 -10.84 -16.51 -0.47
CA GLN A 243 -9.63 -17.06 -1.07
C GLN A 243 -9.36 -16.46 -2.44
N ALA A 244 -8.07 -16.19 -2.70
CA ALA A 244 -7.60 -15.77 -4.02
C ALA A 244 -7.81 -16.88 -5.08
N ILE A 245 -7.70 -18.14 -4.67
CA ILE A 245 -7.92 -19.31 -5.53
C ILE A 245 -9.27 -19.93 -5.14
N PRO A 246 -10.30 -19.88 -6.00
CA PRO A 246 -11.60 -20.43 -5.69
C PRO A 246 -11.51 -21.94 -5.44
N GLN A 247 -12.04 -22.43 -4.31
CA GLN A 247 -11.99 -23.86 -3.96
C GLN A 247 -13.05 -24.69 -4.67
N TYR A 248 -14.20 -24.08 -4.94
CA TYR A 248 -15.36 -24.80 -5.47
C TYR A 248 -15.76 -24.31 -6.85
N LYS A 249 -16.37 -25.16 -7.63
CA LYS A 249 -16.99 -24.84 -8.92
C LYS A 249 -17.98 -23.67 -8.75
N TRP A 250 -18.00 -22.78 -9.72
CA TRP A 250 -18.84 -21.58 -9.81
C TRP A 250 -18.43 -20.41 -8.88
N LEU A 251 -17.44 -20.57 -8.03
CA LEU A 251 -16.89 -19.46 -7.26
C LEU A 251 -15.88 -18.64 -8.09
N LYS A 252 -15.79 -17.37 -7.75
CA LYS A 252 -14.74 -16.46 -8.23
C LYS A 252 -13.65 -16.26 -7.16
N PRO A 253 -12.49 -15.71 -7.54
CA PRO A 253 -11.52 -15.24 -6.57
C PRO A 253 -12.16 -14.26 -5.59
N PHE A 254 -11.86 -14.46 -4.31
CA PHE A 254 -12.35 -13.63 -3.19
C PHE A 254 -13.88 -13.68 -2.94
N GLU A 255 -14.58 -14.65 -3.48
CA GLU A 255 -15.97 -15.01 -3.11
C GLU A 255 -16.03 -16.07 -2.03
#